data_fb337f1dce8e19ec886c45a6d1e92489
#
_entry.id   fb337f1dce8e19ec886c45a6d1e92489
#
_cell.length_a   1.000
_cell.length_b   1.000
_cell.length_c   1.000
_cell.angle_alpha   90.00
_cell.angle_beta   90.00
_cell.angle_gamma   90.00
#
_symmetry.space_group_name_H-M   'P 1'
#
loop_
_entity.id
_entity.type
_entity.pdbx_description
1 polymer ?
#
loop_
_entity_poly.entity_id
_entity_poly.type
_entity_poly.pdbx_seq_one_letter_code
_entity_poly.pdbx_strand_id
1 'polypeptide(L)'
;MRLRAMMMILTATQYAAVLSMGLFLTCGEANAEDPFSAKSKIVGCRNYVASSTDDLFSQGYCAGAVQALVEFAAGACAPKSATNMQGVQIVVKYIDARPTRLHENFNKLAAEALRQIWPCSN
;
A
#
# COMPACT_ATOMS: atom_id res chain seq x y z
N MET A 1 -19.62 56.81 36.48
CA MET A 1 -19.39 55.44 36.98
C MET A 1 -20.10 54.35 36.14
N ARG A 2 -21.23 54.64 35.49
CA ARG A 2 -21.99 53.65 34.71
C ARG A 2 -21.34 53.30 33.36
N LEU A 3 -20.58 54.20 32.73
CA LEU A 3 -19.90 53.92 31.45
C LEU A 3 -18.69 52.97 31.58
N ARG A 4 -17.98 52.97 32.71
CA ARG A 4 -16.81 52.08 32.94
C ARG A 4 -17.21 50.64 33.18
N ALA A 5 -18.37 50.39 33.77
CA ALA A 5 -18.88 49.03 33.98
C ALA A 5 -19.36 48.39 32.66
N MET A 6 -19.88 49.19 31.72
CA MET A 6 -20.36 48.70 30.44
C MET A 6 -19.22 48.36 29.47
N MET A 7 -18.07 49.03 29.61
CA MET A 7 -16.89 48.78 28.79
C MET A 7 -16.13 47.52 29.19
N MET A 8 -16.21 47.10 30.47
CA MET A 8 -15.58 45.84 30.93
C MET A 8 -16.36 44.58 30.56
N ILE A 9 -17.67 44.69 30.36
CA ILE A 9 -18.51 43.54 29.96
C ILE A 9 -18.34 43.21 28.48
N LEU A 10 -18.08 44.23 27.64
CA LEU A 10 -17.86 44.03 26.20
C LEU A 10 -16.50 43.36 25.87
N THR A 11 -15.50 43.54 26.72
CA THR A 11 -14.19 42.91 26.52
C THR A 11 -14.19 41.42 26.91
N ALA A 12 -14.97 41.01 27.89
CA ALA A 12 -15.07 39.63 28.34
C ALA A 12 -15.80 38.71 27.33
N THR A 13 -16.77 39.25 26.61
CA THR A 13 -17.51 38.48 25.59
C THR A 13 -16.73 38.28 24.30
N GLN A 14 -15.77 39.14 23.99
CA GLN A 14 -14.92 38.94 22.79
C GLN A 14 -13.85 37.88 22.99
N TYR A 15 -13.33 37.69 24.20
CA TYR A 15 -12.34 36.65 24.49
C TYR A 15 -12.94 35.24 24.48
N ALA A 16 -14.20 35.08 24.80
CA ALA A 16 -14.87 33.78 24.76
C ALA A 16 -15.11 33.27 23.31
N ALA A 17 -15.30 34.21 22.36
CA ALA A 17 -15.53 33.85 20.96
C ALA A 17 -14.26 33.40 20.21
N VAL A 18 -13.08 33.86 20.63
CA VAL A 18 -11.82 33.52 20.00
C VAL A 18 -11.32 32.14 20.46
N LEU A 19 -11.66 31.70 21.67
CA LEU A 19 -11.26 30.39 22.21
C LEU A 19 -12.08 29.23 21.65
N SER A 20 -13.26 29.45 21.09
CA SER A 20 -14.09 28.42 20.51
C SER A 20 -13.77 28.13 19.03
N MET A 21 -12.99 28.98 18.37
CA MET A 21 -12.65 28.84 16.94
C MET A 21 -11.36 28.06 16.68
N GLY A 22 -10.65 27.68 17.75
CA GLY A 22 -9.37 26.99 17.68
C GLY A 22 -9.41 25.47 17.79
N LEU A 23 -10.59 24.85 17.93
CA LEU A 23 -10.68 23.40 18.23
C LEU A 23 -11.24 22.55 17.09
N PHE A 24 -11.37 23.10 15.89
CA PHE A 24 -11.54 22.29 14.67
C PHE A 24 -10.18 22.05 14.01
N LEU A 25 -9.26 21.46 14.75
CA LEU A 25 -8.23 20.62 14.15
C LEU A 25 -8.99 19.42 13.57
N THR A 26 -9.40 19.55 12.32
CA THR A 26 -9.74 18.40 11.51
C THR A 26 -8.49 17.51 11.52
N CYS A 27 -8.50 16.45 12.31
CA CYS A 27 -7.67 15.30 12.05
C CYS A 27 -8.05 14.86 10.64
N GLY A 28 -7.35 15.36 9.63
CA GLY A 28 -7.37 14.77 8.31
C GLY A 28 -6.93 13.33 8.53
N GLU A 29 -7.82 12.38 8.27
CA GLU A 29 -7.44 10.99 8.19
C GLU A 29 -6.33 10.93 7.15
N ALA A 30 -5.10 10.83 7.61
CA ALA A 30 -4.00 10.42 6.76
C ALA A 30 -4.35 8.98 6.38
N ASN A 31 -4.92 8.78 5.19
CA ASN A 31 -5.05 7.46 4.59
C ASN A 31 -3.63 6.98 4.32
N ALA A 32 -3.01 6.36 5.34
CA ALA A 32 -1.75 5.67 5.18
C ALA A 32 -2.01 4.51 4.20
N GLU A 33 -1.36 4.57 3.05
CA GLU A 33 -1.41 3.48 2.08
C GLU A 33 -0.89 2.20 2.74
N ASP A 34 -1.60 1.07 2.56
CA ASP A 34 -1.18 -0.22 3.10
C ASP A 34 0.20 -0.58 2.53
N PRO A 35 1.24 -0.70 3.39
CA PRO A 35 2.60 -1.02 2.94
C PRO A 35 2.71 -2.41 2.30
N PHE A 36 1.71 -3.26 2.45
CA PHE A 36 1.64 -4.59 1.83
C PHE A 36 0.70 -4.66 0.63
N SER A 37 0.17 -3.52 0.20
CA SER A 37 -0.65 -3.46 -1.01
C SER A 37 0.16 -3.79 -2.27
N ALA A 38 -0.52 -4.28 -3.31
CA ALA A 38 0.12 -4.52 -4.61
C ALA A 38 0.72 -3.23 -5.17
N LYS A 39 0.05 -2.07 -4.97
CA LYS A 39 0.56 -0.77 -5.42
C LYS A 39 1.92 -0.44 -4.83
N SER A 40 2.10 -0.70 -3.52
CA SER A 40 3.36 -0.40 -2.83
C SER A 40 4.50 -1.37 -3.20
N LYS A 41 4.19 -2.62 -3.57
CA LYS A 41 5.20 -3.67 -3.80
C LYS A 41 5.54 -3.90 -5.27
N ILE A 42 4.61 -3.64 -6.19
CA ILE A 42 4.79 -3.97 -7.61
C ILE A 42 5.95 -3.22 -8.28
N VAL A 43 6.30 -2.03 -7.77
CA VAL A 43 7.42 -1.24 -8.31
C VAL A 43 8.74 -2.01 -8.18
N GLY A 44 9.00 -2.64 -7.03
CA GLY A 44 10.18 -3.48 -6.83
C GLY A 44 10.21 -4.68 -7.79
N CYS A 45 9.06 -5.28 -8.06
CA CYS A 45 8.95 -6.39 -9.01
C CYS A 45 9.25 -5.96 -10.45
N ARG A 46 8.73 -4.80 -10.87
CA ARG A 46 9.01 -4.24 -12.21
C ARG A 46 10.50 -3.92 -12.38
N ASN A 47 11.11 -3.31 -11.36
CA ASN A 47 12.54 -3.01 -11.35
C ASN A 47 13.39 -4.29 -11.42
N TYR A 48 12.98 -5.34 -10.72
CA TYR A 48 13.65 -6.65 -10.77
C TYR A 48 13.60 -7.25 -12.19
N VAL A 49 12.43 -7.26 -12.82
CA VAL A 49 12.27 -7.76 -14.20
C VAL A 49 13.08 -6.93 -15.20
N ALA A 50 13.13 -5.61 -15.01
CA ALA A 50 13.89 -4.71 -15.87
C ALA A 50 15.41 -4.73 -15.62
N SER A 51 15.89 -5.49 -14.62
CA SER A 51 17.30 -5.48 -14.19
C SER A 51 17.80 -4.07 -13.85
N SER A 52 16.91 -3.25 -13.26
CA SER A 52 17.25 -1.90 -12.80
C SER A 52 18.22 -1.94 -11.63
N THR A 53 19.02 -0.90 -11.48
CA THR A 53 19.87 -0.69 -10.30
C THR A 53 19.18 0.14 -9.21
N ASP A 54 17.95 0.60 -9.46
CA ASP A 54 17.17 1.41 -8.53
C ASP A 54 16.50 0.54 -7.48
N ASP A 55 16.52 0.98 -6.23
CA ASP A 55 15.79 0.37 -5.10
C ASP A 55 15.98 -1.15 -5.01
N LEU A 56 17.20 -1.58 -4.80
CA LEU A 56 17.55 -3.01 -4.67
C LEU A 56 16.85 -3.68 -3.49
N PHE A 57 16.46 -2.93 -2.46
CA PHE A 57 15.70 -3.47 -1.34
C PHE A 57 14.31 -3.94 -1.78
N SER A 58 13.56 -3.11 -2.49
CA SER A 58 12.23 -3.48 -2.99
C SER A 58 12.29 -4.61 -4.02
N GLN A 59 13.35 -4.67 -4.84
CA GLN A 59 13.60 -5.78 -5.74
C GLN A 59 13.83 -7.09 -4.98
N GLY A 60 14.68 -7.06 -3.94
CA GLY A 60 14.94 -8.21 -3.08
C GLY A 60 13.69 -8.69 -2.34
N TYR A 61 12.87 -7.75 -1.85
CA TYR A 61 11.58 -8.08 -1.27
C TYR A 61 10.68 -8.82 -2.26
N CYS A 62 10.52 -8.29 -3.47
CA CYS A 62 9.71 -8.92 -4.51
C CYS A 62 10.22 -10.32 -4.85
N ALA A 63 11.50 -10.45 -5.13
CA ALA A 63 12.12 -11.74 -5.49
C ALA A 63 11.94 -12.79 -4.39
N GLY A 64 12.16 -12.40 -3.12
CA GLY A 64 12.00 -13.30 -1.97
C GLY A 64 10.54 -13.69 -1.72
N ALA A 65 9.62 -12.73 -1.80
CA ALA A 65 8.19 -12.99 -1.61
C ALA A 65 7.65 -13.94 -2.70
N VAL A 66 8.00 -13.70 -3.96
CA VAL A 66 7.58 -14.58 -5.07
C VAL A 66 8.21 -15.95 -4.95
N GLN A 67 9.48 -16.06 -4.59
CA GLN A 67 10.14 -17.35 -4.36
C GLN A 67 9.40 -18.18 -3.29
N ALA A 68 9.06 -17.55 -2.17
CA ALA A 68 8.32 -18.20 -1.11
C ALA A 68 6.92 -18.67 -1.58
N LEU A 69 6.24 -17.87 -2.39
CA LEU A 69 4.92 -18.24 -2.92
C LEU A 69 5.02 -19.37 -3.96
N VAL A 70 6.06 -19.39 -4.78
CA VAL A 70 6.32 -20.50 -5.72
C VAL A 70 6.46 -21.82 -4.97
N GLU A 71 7.11 -21.80 -3.81
CA GLU A 71 7.38 -23.00 -3.02
C GLU A 71 6.21 -23.42 -2.12
N PHE A 72 5.47 -22.46 -1.57
CA PHE A 72 4.54 -22.72 -0.47
C PHE A 72 3.10 -22.32 -0.72
N ALA A 73 2.78 -21.61 -1.84
CA ALA A 73 1.41 -21.21 -2.08
C ALA A 73 0.52 -22.41 -2.40
N ALA A 74 -0.52 -22.63 -1.60
CA ALA A 74 -1.48 -23.70 -1.84
C ALA A 74 -2.12 -23.56 -3.23
N GLY A 75 -2.17 -24.63 -3.99
CA GLY A 75 -2.73 -24.69 -5.33
C GLY A 75 -1.86 -24.12 -6.45
N ALA A 76 -0.63 -23.69 -6.15
CA ALA A 76 0.39 -23.34 -7.13
C ALA A 76 1.45 -24.44 -7.18
N CYS A 77 1.65 -25.05 -8.35
CA CYS A 77 2.59 -26.12 -8.58
C CYS A 77 3.51 -25.76 -9.73
N ALA A 78 4.51 -24.94 -9.44
CA ALA A 78 5.51 -24.55 -10.43
C ALA A 78 6.31 -25.77 -10.91
N PRO A 79 6.64 -25.86 -12.21
CA PRO A 79 7.53 -26.89 -12.70
C PRO A 79 8.93 -26.73 -12.10
N LYS A 80 9.66 -27.84 -11.92
CA LYS A 80 11.00 -27.82 -11.33
C LYS A 80 12.00 -26.94 -12.11
N SER A 81 11.75 -26.74 -13.39
CA SER A 81 12.55 -25.86 -14.25
C SER A 81 12.18 -24.38 -14.17
N ALA A 82 11.11 -24.02 -13.44
CA ALA A 82 10.71 -22.62 -13.28
C ALA A 82 11.77 -21.83 -12.53
N THR A 83 12.09 -20.66 -13.06
CA THR A 83 13.02 -19.73 -12.41
C THR A 83 12.24 -18.68 -11.58
N ASN A 84 12.91 -18.09 -10.60
CA ASN A 84 12.31 -16.99 -9.84
C ASN A 84 11.94 -15.81 -10.75
N MET A 85 12.78 -15.50 -11.73
CA MET A 85 12.48 -14.44 -12.73
C MET A 85 11.16 -14.70 -13.45
N GLN A 86 10.91 -15.95 -13.87
CA GLN A 86 9.64 -16.33 -14.50
C GLN A 86 8.45 -16.12 -13.55
N GLY A 87 8.61 -16.50 -12.28
CA GLY A 87 7.59 -16.24 -11.25
C GLY A 87 7.28 -14.76 -11.09
N VAL A 88 8.31 -13.91 -11.00
CA VAL A 88 8.13 -12.46 -10.90
C VAL A 88 7.47 -11.87 -12.15
N GLN A 89 7.86 -12.32 -13.35
CA GLN A 89 7.23 -11.88 -14.61
C GLN A 89 5.74 -12.22 -14.66
N ILE A 90 5.35 -13.41 -14.20
CA ILE A 90 3.95 -13.83 -14.09
C ILE A 90 3.18 -12.88 -13.16
N VAL A 91 3.74 -12.60 -11.99
CA VAL A 91 3.12 -11.72 -10.99
C VAL A 91 2.96 -10.29 -11.52
N VAL A 92 4.01 -9.72 -12.13
CA VAL A 92 3.96 -8.38 -12.73
C VAL A 92 2.87 -8.31 -13.79
N LYS A 93 2.87 -9.24 -14.74
CA LYS A 93 1.86 -9.29 -15.81
C LYS A 93 0.43 -9.40 -15.27
N TYR A 94 0.24 -10.23 -14.25
CA TYR A 94 -1.07 -10.43 -13.62
C TYR A 94 -1.59 -9.16 -12.95
N ILE A 95 -0.75 -8.48 -12.16
CA ILE A 95 -1.13 -7.29 -11.40
C ILE A 95 -1.31 -6.09 -12.34
N ASP A 96 -0.43 -5.91 -13.32
CA ASP A 96 -0.50 -4.82 -14.30
C ASP A 96 -1.77 -4.87 -15.15
N ALA A 97 -2.29 -6.07 -15.40
CA ALA A 97 -3.57 -6.25 -16.09
C ALA A 97 -4.81 -5.92 -15.22
N ARG A 98 -4.62 -5.64 -13.93
CA ARG A 98 -5.71 -5.44 -12.95
C ARG A 98 -5.54 -4.16 -12.12
N PRO A 99 -5.49 -2.98 -12.75
CA PRO A 99 -5.20 -1.72 -12.06
C PRO A 99 -6.23 -1.38 -10.96
N THR A 100 -7.46 -1.88 -11.06
CA THR A 100 -8.50 -1.66 -10.05
C THR A 100 -8.27 -2.44 -8.76
N ARG A 101 -7.36 -3.43 -8.75
CA ARG A 101 -7.04 -4.29 -7.61
C ARG A 101 -5.73 -3.94 -6.91
N LEU A 102 -5.09 -2.84 -7.26
CA LEU A 102 -3.79 -2.43 -6.68
C LEU A 102 -3.83 -2.16 -5.17
N HIS A 103 -5.01 -1.88 -4.61
CA HIS A 103 -5.20 -1.72 -3.17
C HIS A 103 -5.20 -3.04 -2.40
N GLU A 104 -5.36 -4.18 -3.06
CA GLU A 104 -5.36 -5.49 -2.42
C GLU A 104 -3.94 -5.91 -1.99
N ASN A 105 -3.87 -6.87 -1.08
CA ASN A 105 -2.60 -7.40 -0.58
C ASN A 105 -1.78 -8.03 -1.72
N PHE A 106 -0.50 -7.66 -1.79
CA PHE A 106 0.42 -8.13 -2.83
C PHE A 106 0.55 -9.66 -2.86
N ASN A 107 0.75 -10.30 -1.71
CA ASN A 107 0.96 -11.75 -1.67
C ASN A 107 -0.29 -12.52 -2.12
N LYS A 108 -1.49 -11.99 -1.84
CA LYS A 108 -2.75 -12.55 -2.33
C LYS A 108 -2.80 -12.54 -3.84
N LEU A 109 -2.54 -11.39 -4.47
CA LEU A 109 -2.56 -11.28 -5.94
C LEU A 109 -1.44 -12.08 -6.60
N ALA A 110 -0.26 -12.10 -6.00
CA ALA A 110 0.85 -12.90 -6.50
C ALA A 110 0.55 -14.41 -6.45
N ALA A 111 -0.03 -14.89 -5.36
CA ALA A 111 -0.45 -16.29 -5.25
C ALA A 111 -1.56 -16.65 -6.26
N GLU A 112 -2.52 -15.74 -6.50
CA GLU A 112 -3.53 -15.93 -7.54
C GLU A 112 -2.90 -16.04 -8.94
N ALA A 113 -1.92 -15.17 -9.25
CA ALA A 113 -1.19 -15.19 -10.51
C ALA A 113 -0.47 -16.54 -10.74
N LEU A 114 0.23 -17.01 -9.72
CA LEU A 114 0.97 -18.28 -9.80
C LEU A 114 0.03 -19.49 -9.95
N ARG A 115 -1.08 -19.52 -9.22
CA ARG A 115 -2.09 -20.58 -9.36
C ARG A 115 -2.74 -20.61 -10.75
N GLN A 116 -2.92 -19.46 -11.36
CA GLN A 116 -3.52 -19.39 -12.70
C GLN A 116 -2.60 -19.97 -13.76
N ILE A 117 -1.30 -19.75 -13.66
CA ILE A 117 -0.32 -20.18 -14.67
C ILE A 117 0.23 -21.58 -14.37
N TRP A 118 0.40 -21.91 -13.10
CA TRP A 118 0.94 -23.17 -12.62
C TRP A 118 -0.05 -23.87 -11.66
N PRO A 119 -1.27 -24.22 -12.12
CA PRO A 119 -2.20 -24.95 -11.28
C PRO A 119 -1.68 -26.34 -10.93
N CYS A 120 -1.97 -26.81 -9.71
CA CYS A 120 -1.72 -28.20 -9.37
C CYS A 120 -2.66 -29.12 -10.14
N SER A 121 -2.15 -30.23 -10.65
CA SER A 121 -2.98 -31.31 -11.22
C SER A 121 -3.68 -32.05 -10.08
N ASN A 122 -4.97 -32.26 -10.21
CA ASN A 122 -5.74 -33.16 -9.34
C ASN A 122 -5.51 -34.60 -9.75
#